data_1452daadb510bc5310b6f7da85f313a4
#
_entry.id   1452daadb510bc5310b6f7da85f313a4
#
_cell.length_a   1.000
_cell.length_b   1.000
_cell.length_c   1.000
_cell.angle_alpha   90.00
_cell.angle_beta   90.00
_cell.angle_gamma   90.00
#
_symmetry.space_group_name_H-M   'P 1'
#
loop_
_entity.id
_entity.type
_entity.pdbx_description
1 polymer ?
#
loop_
_entity_poly.entity_id
_entity_poly.type
_entity_poly.pdbx_seq_one_letter_code
_entity_poly.pdbx_strand_id
1 'polypeptide(L)'
;MAKMKPTTKICKHCAMEIPYNAKVCPNCRKKQGMGCLPIVLIVLGVFILIGIVTPKGGDSDSGAKETKSAKTTTQSEKKEKEKKTEAETEPIEYTSVTVNEMMQDLKDNAMKAQDKYKDQYLEVTGRMDVIDSSGKYISLYPDEIAITGVKCNLKNDTQKAQAANMAKGDMVTLRGKCKDVGEVMGYTLDVDSIDGYSEEAADIDVAADGEGYITVTAGELEEIIEANAMQAQNTFKGKQVAVTGKLGNIDSNGSYISIDSDNEWSFVNIQCYLKSDDQKAKIMDMKKGDTLTVKGKCKDVGELLGYQIDIESIE
;
A
#
# COMPACT_ATOMS: atom_id res chain seq x y z
N MET A 1 18.89 -0.71 49.47
CA MET A 1 17.85 0.23 49.10
C MET A 1 17.31 -0.19 47.72
N ALA A 2 16.10 -0.74 47.65
CA ALA A 2 15.50 -1.14 46.39
C ALA A 2 15.05 0.12 45.63
N LYS A 3 15.53 0.32 44.39
CA LYS A 3 15.10 1.39 43.50
C LYS A 3 13.63 1.13 43.12
N MET A 4 12.72 1.97 43.59
CA MET A 4 11.33 1.95 43.12
C MET A 4 11.30 2.21 41.63
N LYS A 5 10.62 1.33 40.87
CA LYS A 5 10.40 1.55 39.44
C LYS A 5 9.36 2.66 39.25
N PRO A 6 9.56 3.60 38.33
CA PRO A 6 8.58 4.64 38.07
C PRO A 6 7.25 4.02 37.62
N THR A 7 6.15 4.52 38.19
CA THR A 7 4.78 4.07 37.89
C THR A 7 4.17 4.80 36.70
N THR A 8 4.74 5.94 36.32
CA THR A 8 4.29 6.79 35.22
C THR A 8 5.44 7.22 34.30
N LYS A 9 5.11 7.67 33.10
CA LYS A 9 6.02 8.27 32.10
C LYS A 9 5.32 9.44 31.39
N ILE A 10 6.09 10.33 30.80
CA ILE A 10 5.57 11.44 29.98
C ILE A 10 5.35 10.99 28.54
N CYS A 11 4.18 11.28 27.98
CA CYS A 11 3.88 11.01 26.57
C CYS A 11 4.78 11.88 25.68
N LYS A 12 5.44 11.25 24.69
CA LYS A 12 6.36 11.95 23.76
C LYS A 12 5.64 12.92 22.80
N HIS A 13 4.32 12.79 22.64
CA HIS A 13 3.57 13.59 21.68
C HIS A 13 2.72 14.71 22.27
N CYS A 14 2.21 14.56 23.51
CA CYS A 14 1.37 15.58 24.13
C CYS A 14 1.83 16.01 25.53
N ALA A 15 3.00 15.54 25.97
CA ALA A 15 3.60 15.84 27.28
C ALA A 15 2.72 15.52 28.52
N MET A 16 1.64 14.76 28.36
CA MET A 16 0.80 14.30 29.47
C MET A 16 1.43 13.12 30.19
N GLU A 17 1.21 13.04 31.50
CA GLU A 17 1.64 11.91 32.30
C GLU A 17 0.71 10.72 32.09
N ILE A 18 1.30 9.56 31.75
CA ILE A 18 0.59 8.32 31.42
C ILE A 18 1.18 7.15 32.18
N PRO A 19 0.47 6.04 32.39
CA PRO A 19 1.01 4.84 33.02
C PRO A 19 2.29 4.37 32.32
N TYR A 20 3.28 3.93 33.10
CA TYR A 20 4.61 3.57 32.58
C TYR A 20 4.57 2.51 31.49
N ASN A 21 3.66 1.55 31.58
CA ASN A 21 3.46 0.45 30.65
C ASN A 21 2.44 0.76 29.53
N ALA A 22 1.89 1.98 29.47
CA ALA A 22 0.96 2.35 28.41
C ALA A 22 1.66 2.34 27.05
N LYS A 23 1.16 1.52 26.13
CA LYS A 23 1.63 1.43 24.73
C LYS A 23 1.01 2.53 23.86
N VAL A 24 -0.13 3.06 24.26
CA VAL A 24 -0.85 4.15 23.59
C VAL A 24 -1.19 5.21 24.63
N CYS A 25 -1.06 6.47 24.27
CA CYS A 25 -1.44 7.58 25.17
C CYS A 25 -2.96 7.68 25.22
N PRO A 26 -3.59 7.63 26.42
CA PRO A 26 -5.05 7.73 26.53
C PRO A 26 -5.60 9.12 26.15
N ASN A 27 -4.74 10.16 26.12
CA ASN A 27 -5.15 11.52 25.79
C ASN A 27 -5.01 11.82 24.28
N CYS A 28 -3.81 11.62 23.69
CA CYS A 28 -3.58 11.94 22.29
C CYS A 28 -3.63 10.70 21.36
N ARG A 29 -3.92 9.53 21.91
CA ARG A 29 -4.05 8.23 21.23
C ARG A 29 -2.83 7.80 20.38
N LYS A 30 -1.70 8.51 20.45
CA LYS A 30 -0.47 8.14 19.73
C LYS A 30 0.30 7.04 20.46
N LYS A 31 0.88 6.10 19.69
CA LYS A 31 1.69 4.99 20.24
C LYS A 31 2.95 5.50 20.92
N GLN A 32 3.28 4.92 22.05
CA GLN A 32 4.52 5.21 22.82
C GLN A 32 5.57 4.17 22.40
N GLY A 33 6.33 4.42 21.32
CA GLY A 33 7.20 3.45 20.70
C GLY A 33 8.26 2.83 21.63
N MET A 34 8.43 1.50 21.54
CA MET A 34 9.68 0.81 21.85
C MET A 34 10.51 0.77 20.56
N GLY A 35 11.78 1.17 20.64
CA GLY A 35 12.69 1.21 19.50
C GLY A 35 12.81 -0.12 18.78
N CYS A 36 12.68 -0.11 17.45
CA CYS A 36 12.82 -1.25 16.55
C CYS A 36 14.29 -1.65 16.35
N LEU A 37 14.91 -2.33 17.31
CA LEU A 37 16.28 -2.86 17.13
C LEU A 37 16.39 -4.35 16.74
N PRO A 38 15.36 -5.25 16.82
CA PRO A 38 15.58 -6.65 16.44
C PRO A 38 15.21 -7.04 15.01
N ILE A 39 14.48 -6.21 14.23
CA ILE A 39 13.93 -6.62 12.93
C ILE A 39 14.99 -6.62 11.81
N VAL A 40 15.98 -5.71 11.87
CA VAL A 40 17.03 -5.60 10.82
C VAL A 40 17.92 -6.84 10.74
N LEU A 41 18.14 -7.55 11.84
CA LEU A 41 18.98 -8.74 11.85
C LEU A 41 18.31 -10.00 11.26
N ILE A 42 16.98 -10.05 11.25
CA ILE A 42 16.23 -11.19 10.69
C ILE A 42 16.16 -11.09 9.16
N VAL A 43 15.99 -9.89 8.60
CA VAL A 43 15.93 -9.71 7.14
C VAL A 43 17.28 -9.97 6.49
N LEU A 44 18.40 -9.58 7.13
CA LEU A 44 19.75 -9.89 6.64
C LEU A 44 20.09 -11.40 6.68
N GLY A 45 19.52 -12.15 7.63
CA GLY A 45 19.73 -13.59 7.73
C GLY A 45 19.05 -14.41 6.61
N VAL A 46 17.90 -13.95 6.11
CA VAL A 46 17.15 -14.65 5.06
C VAL A 46 17.81 -14.48 3.68
N PHE A 47 18.45 -13.32 3.40
CA PHE A 47 19.15 -13.10 2.12
C PHE A 47 20.44 -13.93 1.96
N ILE A 48 21.08 -14.34 3.05
CA ILE A 48 22.32 -15.15 3.01
C ILE A 48 22.03 -16.63 2.74
N LEU A 49 20.82 -17.13 3.04
CA LEU A 49 20.46 -18.54 2.83
C LEU A 49 19.95 -18.88 1.43
N ILE A 50 19.60 -17.89 0.61
CA ILE A 50 19.10 -18.11 -0.77
C ILE A 50 20.21 -18.03 -1.84
N GLY A 51 21.43 -17.67 -1.45
CA GLY A 51 22.56 -17.41 -2.37
C GLY A 51 23.43 -18.59 -2.82
N ILE A 52 23.13 -19.82 -2.43
CA ILE A 52 23.98 -20.97 -2.79
C ILE A 52 23.13 -22.14 -3.28
N VAL A 53 22.70 -22.14 -4.55
CA VAL A 53 22.62 -23.33 -5.43
C VAL A 53 22.45 -22.87 -6.87
N THR A 54 23.52 -22.84 -7.63
CA THR A 54 23.48 -22.98 -9.10
C THR A 54 24.16 -24.29 -9.46
N PRO A 55 23.55 -25.18 -10.21
CA PRO A 55 24.31 -26.14 -11.01
C PRO A 55 24.34 -25.69 -12.48
N LYS A 56 25.54 -25.80 -13.00
CA LYS A 56 25.98 -25.55 -14.36
C LYS A 56 25.62 -26.73 -15.27
N GLY A 57 25.22 -26.41 -16.50
CA GLY A 57 25.70 -27.09 -17.69
C GLY A 57 24.85 -28.20 -18.31
N GLY A 58 24.67 -28.13 -19.62
CA GLY A 58 24.41 -29.26 -20.50
C GLY A 58 23.59 -28.93 -21.75
N ASP A 59 24.29 -28.76 -22.88
CA ASP A 59 23.81 -28.58 -24.24
C ASP A 59 22.98 -29.75 -24.82
N SER A 60 22.28 -29.43 -25.90
CA SER A 60 22.03 -30.20 -27.15
C SER A 60 20.55 -30.44 -27.47
N ASP A 61 20.07 -29.79 -28.44
CA ASP A 61 19.88 -30.05 -29.88
C ASP A 61 18.58 -30.73 -30.32
N SER A 62 17.95 -30.02 -31.27
CA SER A 62 17.19 -30.40 -32.45
C SER A 62 15.85 -31.18 -32.33
N GLY A 63 14.85 -30.66 -33.08
CA GLY A 63 13.87 -31.50 -33.75
C GLY A 63 12.51 -30.85 -34.04
N ALA A 64 12.44 -30.18 -35.19
CA ALA A 64 11.18 -29.73 -35.80
C ALA A 64 10.25 -30.87 -36.17
N LYS A 65 8.93 -30.67 -36.06
CA LYS A 65 8.00 -31.02 -37.19
C LYS A 65 6.61 -30.40 -37.01
N GLU A 66 6.25 -29.66 -38.02
CA GLU A 66 4.91 -29.17 -38.34
C GLU A 66 3.94 -30.32 -38.54
N THR A 67 2.66 -30.10 -38.29
CA THR A 67 1.60 -30.49 -39.23
C THR A 67 0.33 -29.64 -39.02
N LYS A 68 -0.14 -29.10 -40.15
CA LYS A 68 -1.37 -28.38 -40.43
C LYS A 68 -2.60 -29.29 -40.39
N SER A 69 -3.78 -28.75 -40.10
CA SER A 69 -4.99 -28.70 -40.97
C SER A 69 -6.24 -28.52 -40.12
N ALA A 70 -7.02 -27.59 -40.32
CA ALA A 70 -8.03 -27.08 -41.25
C ALA A 70 -9.43 -27.13 -40.62
N LYS A 71 -10.02 -25.99 -40.43
CA LYS A 71 -11.28 -25.41 -40.93
C LYS A 71 -12.53 -26.28 -40.93
N THR A 72 -13.59 -25.83 -40.21
CA THR A 72 -14.89 -25.62 -40.85
C THR A 72 -15.81 -24.75 -39.96
N THR A 73 -16.38 -23.78 -40.60
CA THR A 73 -17.37 -22.77 -40.25
C THR A 73 -18.76 -23.43 -40.09
N THR A 74 -19.61 -22.98 -39.15
CA THR A 74 -21.02 -22.75 -39.44
C THR A 74 -21.62 -21.75 -38.43
N GLN A 75 -22.14 -20.66 -38.96
CA GLN A 75 -23.00 -19.68 -38.31
C GLN A 75 -24.36 -20.32 -38.00
N SER A 76 -24.96 -19.93 -36.89
CA SER A 76 -26.40 -19.81 -36.81
C SER A 76 -26.80 -18.78 -35.78
N GLU A 77 -27.33 -17.68 -36.25
CA GLU A 77 -28.03 -16.65 -35.47
C GLU A 77 -29.30 -17.26 -34.86
N LYS A 78 -29.57 -16.94 -33.58
CA LYS A 78 -30.96 -16.81 -33.13
C LYS A 78 -31.07 -15.84 -31.99
N LYS A 79 -31.72 -14.74 -32.32
CA LYS A 79 -32.26 -13.70 -31.47
C LYS A 79 -33.33 -14.31 -30.55
N GLU A 80 -33.18 -14.12 -29.23
CA GLU A 80 -34.37 -14.24 -28.35
C GLU A 80 -34.21 -13.34 -27.12
N LYS A 81 -35.05 -12.33 -27.15
CA LYS A 81 -35.71 -11.54 -26.11
C LYS A 81 -35.20 -11.60 -24.67
N GLU A 82 -34.81 -10.40 -24.24
CA GLU A 82 -34.85 -9.95 -22.85
C GLU A 82 -36.19 -10.39 -22.19
N LYS A 83 -36.04 -11.16 -21.13
CA LYS A 83 -37.05 -11.27 -20.09
C LYS A 83 -36.34 -10.99 -18.77
N LYS A 84 -36.42 -9.73 -18.34
CA LYS A 84 -36.09 -9.29 -17.01
C LYS A 84 -36.96 -10.05 -16.02
N THR A 85 -36.41 -11.11 -15.47
CA THR A 85 -36.98 -11.77 -14.29
C THR A 85 -36.21 -11.18 -13.11
N GLU A 86 -36.88 -10.33 -12.38
CA GLU A 86 -36.53 -9.91 -11.05
C GLU A 86 -36.61 -11.17 -10.18
N ALA A 87 -35.49 -11.86 -10.05
CA ALA A 87 -35.34 -12.92 -9.08
C ALA A 87 -35.23 -12.23 -7.70
N GLU A 88 -36.25 -12.46 -6.90
CA GLU A 88 -36.24 -12.22 -5.46
C GLU A 88 -35.04 -13.03 -4.91
N THR A 89 -33.90 -12.37 -4.75
CA THR A 89 -32.69 -12.96 -4.14
C THR A 89 -32.95 -13.04 -2.66
N GLU A 90 -32.98 -14.25 -2.12
CA GLU A 90 -32.95 -14.46 -0.66
C GLU A 90 -31.79 -13.63 -0.07
N PRO A 91 -31.99 -13.01 1.11
CA PRO A 91 -30.93 -12.19 1.72
C PRO A 91 -29.70 -13.07 1.98
N ILE A 92 -28.54 -12.63 1.47
CA ILE A 92 -27.26 -13.31 1.71
C ILE A 92 -26.96 -13.22 3.21
N GLU A 93 -26.79 -14.35 3.87
CA GLU A 93 -26.35 -14.40 5.26
C GLU A 93 -24.83 -14.38 5.32
N TYR A 94 -24.27 -13.43 6.08
CA TYR A 94 -22.84 -13.28 6.27
C TYR A 94 -22.42 -13.79 7.65
N THR A 95 -21.39 -14.63 7.69
CA THR A 95 -20.79 -15.07 8.95
C THR A 95 -19.78 -14.03 9.43
N SER A 96 -20.00 -13.47 10.63
CA SER A 96 -19.08 -12.49 11.23
C SER A 96 -17.81 -13.18 11.72
N VAL A 97 -16.65 -12.61 11.37
CA VAL A 97 -15.32 -13.09 11.74
C VAL A 97 -14.34 -11.93 11.81
N THR A 98 -13.32 -12.03 12.65
CA THR A 98 -12.22 -11.06 12.71
C THR A 98 -11.02 -11.53 11.87
N VAL A 99 -10.22 -10.57 11.40
CA VAL A 99 -8.95 -10.90 10.71
C VAL A 99 -8.02 -11.68 11.65
N ASN A 100 -8.03 -11.37 12.94
CA ASN A 100 -7.24 -12.10 13.94
C ASN A 100 -7.63 -13.59 13.97
N GLU A 101 -8.93 -13.91 14.02
CA GLU A 101 -9.42 -15.29 13.99
C GLU A 101 -9.07 -16.00 12.69
N MET A 102 -9.30 -15.35 11.54
CA MET A 102 -8.95 -15.92 10.24
C MET A 102 -7.46 -16.26 10.15
N MET A 103 -6.60 -15.34 10.56
CA MET A 103 -5.14 -15.55 10.52
C MET A 103 -4.66 -16.60 11.52
N GLN A 104 -5.33 -16.73 12.68
CA GLN A 104 -5.04 -17.79 13.63
C GLN A 104 -5.44 -19.16 13.07
N ASP A 105 -6.62 -19.28 12.48
CA ASP A 105 -7.08 -20.52 11.86
C ASP A 105 -6.15 -20.95 10.70
N LEU A 106 -5.69 -20.00 9.88
CA LEU A 106 -4.74 -20.28 8.80
C LEU A 106 -3.41 -20.78 9.33
N LYS A 107 -2.91 -20.18 10.40
CA LYS A 107 -1.66 -20.54 11.05
C LYS A 107 -1.75 -21.91 11.73
N ASP A 108 -2.88 -22.23 12.34
CA ASP A 108 -3.11 -23.50 13.01
C ASP A 108 -3.28 -24.65 12.02
N ASN A 109 -4.04 -24.45 10.94
CA ASN A 109 -4.21 -25.46 9.90
C ASN A 109 -4.80 -24.85 8.61
N ALA A 110 -3.97 -24.58 7.62
CA ALA A 110 -4.36 -23.96 6.37
C ALA A 110 -5.44 -24.75 5.58
N MET A 111 -5.43 -26.09 5.63
CA MET A 111 -6.45 -26.91 4.99
C MET A 111 -7.83 -26.73 5.65
N LYS A 112 -7.87 -26.72 6.98
CA LYS A 112 -9.12 -26.47 7.70
C LYS A 112 -9.62 -25.04 7.51
N ALA A 113 -8.71 -24.07 7.49
CA ALA A 113 -9.05 -22.69 7.17
C ALA A 113 -9.64 -22.55 5.77
N GLN A 114 -9.07 -23.25 4.78
CA GLN A 114 -9.61 -23.28 3.44
C GLN A 114 -11.03 -23.88 3.40
N ASP A 115 -11.25 -25.03 4.05
CA ASP A 115 -12.55 -25.68 4.11
C ASP A 115 -13.59 -24.80 4.84
N LYS A 116 -13.15 -24.05 5.88
CA LYS A 116 -14.02 -23.18 6.68
C LYS A 116 -14.46 -21.91 5.95
N TYR A 117 -13.56 -21.29 5.20
CA TYR A 117 -13.77 -19.93 4.69
C TYR A 117 -13.94 -19.82 3.18
N LYS A 118 -13.34 -20.70 2.38
CA LYS A 118 -13.42 -20.60 0.92
C LYS A 118 -14.86 -20.71 0.43
N ASP A 119 -15.20 -19.81 -0.48
CA ASP A 119 -16.55 -19.65 -1.07
C ASP A 119 -17.66 -19.24 -0.08
N GLN A 120 -17.34 -18.96 1.18
CA GLN A 120 -18.29 -18.46 2.18
C GLN A 120 -18.50 -16.95 2.05
N TYR A 121 -19.67 -16.48 2.45
CA TYR A 121 -19.99 -15.07 2.63
C TYR A 121 -19.65 -14.65 4.05
N LEU A 122 -18.77 -13.68 4.18
CA LEU A 122 -18.19 -13.27 5.46
C LEU A 122 -18.41 -11.77 5.70
N GLU A 123 -18.67 -11.43 6.96
CA GLU A 123 -18.54 -10.08 7.49
C GLU A 123 -17.22 -10.04 8.26
N VAL A 124 -16.23 -9.36 7.68
CA VAL A 124 -14.85 -9.35 8.18
C VAL A 124 -14.53 -8.02 8.82
N THR A 125 -14.04 -8.06 10.07
CA THR A 125 -13.56 -6.88 10.79
C THR A 125 -12.05 -6.99 11.01
N GLY A 126 -11.32 -5.94 10.63
CA GLY A 126 -9.87 -5.88 10.82
C GLY A 126 -9.30 -4.48 10.65
N ARG A 127 -8.00 -4.37 10.88
CA ARG A 127 -7.26 -3.11 10.76
C ARG A 127 -6.81 -2.89 9.32
N MET A 128 -7.14 -1.72 8.79
CA MET A 128 -6.63 -1.27 7.50
C MET A 128 -5.11 -1.14 7.54
N ASP A 129 -4.42 -1.68 6.56
CA ASP A 129 -2.96 -1.54 6.42
C ASP A 129 -2.54 -1.04 5.05
N VAL A 130 -3.06 -1.62 3.98
CA VAL A 130 -2.73 -1.22 2.61
C VAL A 130 -3.97 -0.74 1.88
N ILE A 131 -3.84 0.38 1.19
CA ILE A 131 -4.83 0.92 0.26
C ILE A 131 -4.12 1.04 -1.09
N ASP A 132 -4.50 0.16 -2.04
CA ASP A 132 -3.94 0.17 -3.40
C ASP A 132 -4.24 1.50 -4.09
N SER A 133 -3.21 2.18 -4.58
CA SER A 133 -3.34 3.50 -5.21
C SER A 133 -4.30 3.51 -6.41
N SER A 134 -4.41 2.40 -7.15
CA SER A 134 -5.35 2.27 -8.27
C SER A 134 -6.78 1.93 -7.85
N GLY A 135 -7.03 1.71 -6.55
CA GLY A 135 -8.34 1.36 -6.00
C GLY A 135 -8.84 -0.03 -6.38
N LYS A 136 -7.93 -0.97 -6.64
CA LYS A 136 -8.32 -2.35 -6.95
C LYS A 136 -8.63 -3.15 -5.69
N TYR A 137 -7.91 -2.89 -4.61
CA TYR A 137 -8.07 -3.60 -3.36
C TYR A 137 -7.65 -2.76 -2.16
N ILE A 138 -8.10 -3.18 -1.00
CA ILE A 138 -7.54 -2.82 0.31
C ILE A 138 -7.11 -4.09 1.02
N SER A 139 -6.21 -3.98 1.99
CA SER A 139 -5.79 -5.13 2.81
C SER A 139 -6.04 -4.85 4.28
N LEU A 140 -6.62 -5.83 4.96
CA LEU A 140 -6.81 -5.83 6.41
C LEU A 140 -5.81 -6.78 7.05
N TYR A 141 -5.19 -6.34 8.14
CA TYR A 141 -4.19 -7.08 8.89
C TYR A 141 -4.63 -7.32 10.33
N PRO A 142 -4.13 -8.37 10.97
CA PRO A 142 -4.36 -8.59 12.40
C PRO A 142 -3.68 -7.51 13.25
N ASP A 143 -4.02 -7.44 14.53
CA ASP A 143 -3.43 -6.47 15.46
C ASP A 143 -1.93 -6.73 15.75
N GLU A 144 -1.48 -7.96 15.56
CA GLU A 144 -0.07 -8.32 15.67
C GLU A 144 0.67 -8.07 14.35
N ILE A 145 2.00 -7.97 14.43
CA ILE A 145 2.84 -7.84 13.23
C ILE A 145 2.72 -9.12 12.41
N ALA A 146 2.12 -9.01 11.23
CA ALA A 146 1.93 -10.12 10.32
C ALA A 146 2.41 -9.75 8.90
N ILE A 147 2.85 -10.75 8.15
CA ILE A 147 3.27 -10.60 6.75
C ILE A 147 2.07 -10.80 5.81
N THR A 148 1.05 -11.50 6.28
CA THR A 148 -0.15 -11.85 5.52
C THR A 148 -1.42 -11.36 6.22
N GLY A 149 -2.46 -11.13 5.45
CA GLY A 149 -3.74 -10.63 5.95
C GLY A 149 -4.91 -11.03 5.03
N VAL A 150 -5.91 -10.19 4.96
CA VAL A 150 -7.07 -10.37 4.08
C VAL A 150 -7.05 -9.31 2.99
N LYS A 151 -6.82 -9.72 1.76
CA LYS A 151 -6.91 -8.86 0.56
C LYS A 151 -8.36 -8.74 0.14
N CYS A 152 -8.90 -7.55 0.11
CA CYS A 152 -10.29 -7.22 -0.15
C CYS A 152 -10.40 -6.52 -1.51
N ASN A 153 -10.84 -7.24 -2.56
CA ASN A 153 -10.97 -6.70 -3.90
C ASN A 153 -12.19 -5.77 -3.98
N LEU A 154 -11.97 -4.53 -4.41
CA LEU A 154 -13.02 -3.53 -4.62
C LEU A 154 -13.64 -3.71 -6.01
N LYS A 155 -14.97 -3.67 -6.10
CA LYS A 155 -15.70 -3.99 -7.33
C LYS A 155 -16.25 -2.78 -8.07
N ASN A 156 -16.46 -1.66 -7.37
CA ASN A 156 -17.14 -0.50 -7.92
C ASN A 156 -16.57 0.82 -7.39
N ASP A 157 -16.98 1.91 -8.03
CA ASP A 157 -16.45 3.24 -7.70
C ASP A 157 -16.95 3.77 -6.33
N THR A 158 -18.10 3.29 -5.84
CA THR A 158 -18.57 3.62 -4.48
C THR A 158 -17.61 3.05 -3.43
N GLN A 159 -17.23 1.78 -3.56
CA GLN A 159 -16.27 1.15 -2.65
C GLN A 159 -14.89 1.82 -2.73
N LYS A 160 -14.46 2.24 -3.94
CA LYS A 160 -13.20 3.00 -4.09
C LYS A 160 -13.28 4.37 -3.42
N ALA A 161 -14.41 5.07 -3.57
CA ALA A 161 -14.61 6.36 -2.91
C ALA A 161 -14.60 6.21 -1.38
N GLN A 162 -15.21 5.14 -0.84
CA GLN A 162 -15.15 4.82 0.57
C GLN A 162 -13.71 4.53 1.03
N ALA A 163 -12.96 3.70 0.28
CA ALA A 163 -11.56 3.38 0.59
C ALA A 163 -10.64 4.61 0.52
N ALA A 164 -10.92 5.56 -0.38
CA ALA A 164 -10.17 6.82 -0.47
C ALA A 164 -10.32 7.71 0.78
N ASN A 165 -11.41 7.53 1.53
CA ASN A 165 -11.68 8.26 2.77
C ASN A 165 -11.17 7.55 4.03
N MET A 166 -10.54 6.39 3.90
CA MET A 166 -9.97 5.63 5.02
C MET A 166 -8.51 5.97 5.21
N ALA A 167 -8.00 5.69 6.40
CA ALA A 167 -6.58 5.81 6.71
C ALA A 167 -5.99 4.49 7.19
N LYS A 168 -4.70 4.30 6.97
CA LYS A 168 -3.97 3.17 7.55
C LYS A 168 -4.12 3.16 9.07
N GLY A 169 -4.54 2.03 9.61
CA GLY A 169 -4.78 1.86 11.04
C GLY A 169 -6.25 1.93 11.44
N ASP A 170 -7.15 2.36 10.55
CA ASP A 170 -8.59 2.36 10.80
C ASP A 170 -9.11 0.94 11.00
N MET A 171 -10.08 0.79 11.91
CA MET A 171 -10.84 -0.45 12.02
C MET A 171 -11.97 -0.42 10.99
N VAL A 172 -11.99 -1.43 10.13
CA VAL A 172 -12.95 -1.54 9.03
C VAL A 172 -13.72 -2.84 9.15
N THR A 173 -15.04 -2.75 8.97
CA THR A 173 -15.91 -3.92 8.79
C THR A 173 -16.43 -3.90 7.36
N LEU A 174 -16.28 -5.03 6.66
CA LEU A 174 -16.74 -5.19 5.29
C LEU A 174 -17.36 -6.58 5.08
N ARG A 175 -18.29 -6.65 4.13
CA ARG A 175 -18.94 -7.90 3.73
C ARG A 175 -18.49 -8.31 2.35
N GLY A 176 -18.33 -9.61 2.15
CA GLY A 176 -17.94 -10.14 0.86
C GLY A 176 -17.83 -11.65 0.82
N LYS A 177 -17.51 -12.16 -0.37
CA LYS A 177 -17.30 -13.59 -0.58
C LYS A 177 -15.82 -13.93 -0.54
N CYS A 178 -15.41 -14.86 0.31
CA CYS A 178 -14.05 -15.37 0.34
C CYS A 178 -13.77 -16.20 -0.92
N LYS A 179 -12.82 -15.78 -1.73
CA LYS A 179 -12.49 -16.40 -3.02
C LYS A 179 -11.32 -17.35 -2.93
N ASP A 180 -10.36 -17.03 -2.08
CA ASP A 180 -9.15 -17.83 -1.94
C ASP A 180 -8.59 -17.79 -0.53
N VAL A 181 -7.91 -18.88 -0.17
CA VAL A 181 -7.24 -19.07 1.12
C VAL A 181 -5.89 -19.71 0.87
N GLY A 182 -4.81 -19.08 1.31
CA GLY A 182 -3.45 -19.57 1.08
C GLY A 182 -2.46 -19.15 2.15
N GLU A 183 -1.52 -20.02 2.48
CA GLU A 183 -0.51 -19.82 3.53
C GLU A 183 0.38 -18.60 3.30
N VAL A 184 0.69 -18.30 2.04
CA VAL A 184 1.61 -17.22 1.65
C VAL A 184 0.88 -15.92 1.40
N MET A 185 -0.30 -15.97 0.76
CA MET A 185 -1.07 -14.80 0.35
C MET A 185 -2.19 -14.43 1.32
N GLY A 186 -2.43 -15.25 2.34
CA GLY A 186 -3.56 -15.07 3.25
C GLY A 186 -4.89 -15.34 2.58
N TYR A 187 -5.87 -14.49 2.84
CA TYR A 187 -7.21 -14.61 2.28
C TYR A 187 -7.46 -13.58 1.18
N THR A 188 -8.30 -13.94 0.22
CA THR A 188 -8.80 -13.02 -0.80
C THR A 188 -10.31 -12.95 -0.69
N LEU A 189 -10.84 -11.75 -0.48
CA LEU A 189 -12.26 -11.46 -0.37
C LEU A 189 -12.71 -10.57 -1.54
N ASP A 190 -13.81 -10.92 -2.18
CA ASP A 190 -14.50 -10.05 -3.13
C ASP A 190 -15.56 -9.24 -2.38
N VAL A 191 -15.35 -7.94 -2.25
CA VAL A 191 -16.17 -7.05 -1.41
C VAL A 191 -17.55 -6.83 -2.01
N ASP A 192 -18.59 -7.01 -1.20
CA ASP A 192 -19.97 -6.68 -1.54
C ASP A 192 -20.38 -5.32 -0.97
N SER A 193 -20.03 -5.05 0.31
CA SER A 193 -20.21 -3.75 0.96
C SER A 193 -19.08 -3.45 1.94
N ILE A 194 -18.87 -2.17 2.22
CA ILE A 194 -17.98 -1.68 3.27
C ILE A 194 -18.87 -0.98 4.30
N ASP A 195 -18.84 -1.50 5.51
CA ASP A 195 -19.63 -1.01 6.62
C ASP A 195 -18.70 -0.53 7.75
N GLY A 196 -18.99 0.58 8.39
CA GLY A 196 -18.28 1.05 9.59
C GLY A 196 -16.80 1.38 9.35
N TYR A 197 -16.53 2.55 8.83
CA TYR A 197 -15.21 3.20 8.84
C TYR A 197 -15.35 4.61 9.42
N SER A 198 -14.22 5.18 9.92
CA SER A 198 -14.19 6.57 10.34
C SER A 198 -14.37 7.48 9.11
N GLU A 199 -15.38 8.34 9.12
CA GLU A 199 -15.58 9.33 8.04
C GLU A 199 -14.64 10.55 8.16
N GLU A 200 -13.75 10.58 9.15
CA GLU A 200 -12.71 11.59 9.24
C GLU A 200 -11.61 11.29 8.20
N ALA A 201 -11.94 11.52 6.94
CA ALA A 201 -10.92 11.70 5.92
C ALA A 201 -10.02 12.84 6.41
N ALA A 202 -8.76 12.59 6.57
CA ALA A 202 -7.80 13.67 6.59
C ALA A 202 -7.88 14.30 5.19
N ASP A 203 -8.67 15.38 5.07
CA ASP A 203 -8.58 16.24 3.89
C ASP A 203 -7.12 16.68 3.81
N ILE A 204 -6.44 16.20 2.76
CA ILE A 204 -5.09 16.69 2.47
C ILE A 204 -5.28 18.12 1.98
N ASP A 205 -5.21 19.07 2.91
CA ASP A 205 -5.31 20.49 2.59
C ASP A 205 -3.97 20.96 1.98
N VAL A 206 -3.81 20.67 0.70
CA VAL A 206 -2.68 21.18 -0.10
C VAL A 206 -3.18 22.30 -0.99
N ALA A 207 -2.89 23.53 -0.61
CA ALA A 207 -3.16 24.69 -1.43
C ALA A 207 -2.10 24.81 -2.55
N ALA A 208 -2.57 25.14 -3.75
CA ALA A 208 -1.66 25.57 -4.82
C ALA A 208 -1.16 26.99 -4.53
N ASP A 209 0.12 27.24 -4.79
CA ASP A 209 0.71 28.58 -4.73
C ASP A 209 0.17 29.52 -5.82
N GLY A 210 0.63 30.78 -5.82
CA GLY A 210 0.22 31.78 -6.82
C GLY A 210 0.64 31.43 -8.26
N GLU A 211 1.50 30.44 -8.46
CA GLU A 211 1.97 29.91 -9.75
C GLU A 211 1.22 28.63 -10.16
N GLY A 212 0.37 28.10 -9.29
CA GLY A 212 -0.44 26.90 -9.52
C GLY A 212 0.25 25.58 -9.15
N TYR A 213 1.37 25.63 -8.41
CA TYR A 213 2.04 24.43 -7.88
C TYR A 213 1.51 24.10 -6.49
N ILE A 214 1.23 22.83 -6.25
CA ILE A 214 1.01 22.29 -4.91
C ILE A 214 2.39 22.23 -4.22
N THR A 215 2.59 23.07 -3.20
CA THR A 215 3.85 23.13 -2.48
C THR A 215 3.84 22.16 -1.31
N VAL A 216 4.79 21.22 -1.30
CA VAL A 216 4.92 20.17 -0.28
C VAL A 216 6.39 19.84 -0.03
N THR A 217 6.68 19.29 1.13
CA THR A 217 7.98 18.68 1.44
C THR A 217 7.99 17.20 1.09
N ALA A 218 9.18 16.63 0.95
CA ALA A 218 9.34 15.18 0.78
C ALA A 218 8.75 14.39 1.96
N GLY A 219 8.85 14.90 3.18
CA GLY A 219 8.27 14.26 4.37
C GLY A 219 6.74 14.27 4.37
N GLU A 220 6.11 15.36 3.96
CA GLU A 220 4.66 15.42 3.81
C GLU A 220 4.16 14.44 2.74
N LEU A 221 4.85 14.32 1.60
CA LEU A 221 4.51 13.33 0.58
C LEU A 221 4.61 11.89 1.10
N GLU A 222 5.63 11.61 1.93
CA GLU A 222 5.81 10.33 2.60
C GLU A 222 4.64 10.03 3.54
N GLU A 223 4.29 10.95 4.44
CA GLU A 223 3.18 10.78 5.38
C GLU A 223 1.84 10.55 4.65
N ILE A 224 1.60 11.28 3.57
CA ILE A 224 0.37 11.20 2.79
C ILE A 224 0.25 9.84 2.10
N ILE A 225 1.29 9.35 1.43
CA ILE A 225 1.22 8.06 0.70
C ILE A 225 1.17 6.88 1.67
N GLU A 226 1.85 6.97 2.81
CA GLU A 226 1.79 5.94 3.86
C GLU A 226 0.42 5.88 4.54
N ALA A 227 -0.26 7.01 4.68
CA ALA A 227 -1.60 7.07 5.23
C ALA A 227 -2.63 6.48 4.25
N ASN A 228 -2.59 6.92 2.99
CA ASN A 228 -3.51 6.45 1.95
C ASN A 228 -2.95 6.70 0.54
N ALA A 229 -2.39 5.65 -0.08
CA ALA A 229 -1.80 5.75 -1.41
C ALA A 229 -2.83 6.13 -2.51
N MET A 230 -4.11 5.75 -2.36
CA MET A 230 -5.16 6.14 -3.30
C MET A 230 -5.49 7.63 -3.18
N GLN A 231 -5.56 8.15 -1.95
CA GLN A 231 -5.76 9.57 -1.70
C GLN A 231 -4.57 10.39 -2.24
N ALA A 232 -3.33 9.94 -1.98
CA ALA A 232 -2.12 10.53 -2.56
C ALA A 232 -2.18 10.58 -4.09
N GLN A 233 -2.60 9.49 -4.75
CA GLN A 233 -2.76 9.46 -6.20
C GLN A 233 -3.81 10.43 -6.69
N ASN A 234 -4.99 10.48 -6.06
CA ASN A 234 -6.07 11.39 -6.43
C ASN A 234 -5.68 12.86 -6.28
N THR A 235 -4.86 13.18 -5.26
CA THR A 235 -4.43 14.54 -4.96
C THR A 235 -3.35 15.02 -5.93
N PHE A 236 -2.34 14.21 -6.20
CA PHE A 236 -1.12 14.68 -6.89
C PHE A 236 -1.00 14.26 -8.35
N LYS A 237 -1.54 13.10 -8.76
CA LYS A 237 -1.37 12.62 -10.14
C LYS A 237 -1.91 13.60 -11.18
N GLY A 238 -1.06 13.99 -12.11
CA GLY A 238 -1.36 14.94 -13.18
C GLY A 238 -1.30 16.40 -12.75
N LYS A 239 -1.03 16.70 -11.49
CA LYS A 239 -0.92 18.06 -10.95
C LYS A 239 0.49 18.62 -11.05
N GLN A 240 0.59 19.94 -11.00
CA GLN A 240 1.84 20.65 -10.82
C GLN A 240 2.21 20.66 -9.34
N VAL A 241 3.45 20.26 -9.02
CA VAL A 241 3.95 20.16 -7.67
C VAL A 241 5.30 20.87 -7.51
N ALA A 242 5.50 21.50 -6.37
CA ALA A 242 6.77 22.04 -5.93
C ALA A 242 7.21 21.24 -4.69
N VAL A 243 8.18 20.35 -4.87
CA VAL A 243 8.63 19.44 -3.81
C VAL A 243 9.97 19.86 -3.28
N THR A 244 10.05 20.14 -1.99
CA THR A 244 11.29 20.49 -1.28
C THR A 244 11.77 19.30 -0.45
N GLY A 245 13.05 18.97 -0.59
CA GLY A 245 13.69 17.90 0.18
C GLY A 245 15.18 17.84 -0.07
N LYS A 246 15.81 16.74 0.31
CA LYS A 246 17.25 16.50 0.11
C LYS A 246 17.52 15.73 -1.15
N LEU A 247 18.55 16.13 -1.90
CA LEU A 247 19.05 15.36 -3.02
C LEU A 247 19.52 13.98 -2.54
N GLY A 248 18.83 12.95 -2.94
CA GLY A 248 19.11 11.58 -2.56
C GLY A 248 20.04 10.91 -3.57
N ASN A 249 19.46 10.17 -4.51
CA ASN A 249 20.20 9.48 -5.54
C ASN A 249 20.29 10.32 -6.82
N ILE A 250 21.43 10.24 -7.52
CA ILE A 250 21.65 10.83 -8.84
C ILE A 250 21.93 9.68 -9.80
N ASP A 251 21.04 9.47 -10.78
CA ASP A 251 21.28 8.46 -11.81
C ASP A 251 22.50 8.80 -12.67
N SER A 252 23.38 7.83 -12.86
CA SER A 252 24.65 8.02 -13.57
C SER A 252 24.50 8.46 -15.04
N ASN A 253 23.34 8.14 -15.66
CA ASN A 253 23.04 8.56 -17.03
C ASN A 253 22.34 9.93 -17.06
N GLY A 254 22.07 10.55 -15.91
CA GLY A 254 21.34 11.80 -15.80
C GLY A 254 19.88 11.70 -16.24
N SER A 255 19.24 10.54 -16.04
CA SER A 255 17.84 10.35 -16.38
C SER A 255 16.91 10.84 -15.29
N TYR A 256 17.31 10.68 -14.02
CA TYR A 256 16.52 11.09 -12.87
C TYR A 256 17.38 11.38 -11.64
N ILE A 257 16.78 12.05 -10.70
CA ILE A 257 17.25 12.16 -9.31
C ILE A 257 16.17 11.66 -8.36
N SER A 258 16.51 11.30 -7.13
CA SER A 258 15.54 11.16 -6.05
C SER A 258 15.62 12.36 -5.10
N ILE A 259 14.47 12.65 -4.48
CA ILE A 259 14.38 13.59 -3.37
C ILE A 259 14.00 12.79 -2.13
N ASP A 260 14.80 12.92 -1.10
CA ASP A 260 14.63 12.21 0.16
C ASP A 260 14.05 13.16 1.22
N SER A 261 13.29 12.62 2.16
CA SER A 261 12.87 13.32 3.38
C SER A 261 13.98 13.36 4.42
N ASP A 262 13.75 14.02 5.55
CA ASP A 262 14.63 13.97 6.72
C ASP A 262 14.53 12.64 7.49
N ASN A 263 13.62 11.75 7.10
CA ASN A 263 13.44 10.43 7.69
C ASN A 263 14.40 9.42 7.06
N GLU A 264 15.50 9.12 7.75
CA GLU A 264 16.53 8.15 7.28
C GLU A 264 15.99 6.73 7.07
N TRP A 265 14.78 6.44 7.56
CA TRP A 265 14.12 5.12 7.46
C TRP A 265 12.97 5.12 6.47
N SER A 266 12.81 6.19 5.69
CA SER A 266 11.79 6.24 4.62
C SER A 266 12.11 5.25 3.51
N PHE A 267 11.07 4.56 3.05
CA PHE A 267 11.11 3.73 1.85
C PHE A 267 10.34 4.36 0.69
N VAL A 268 9.78 5.56 0.91
CA VAL A 268 9.04 6.28 -0.14
C VAL A 268 10.03 6.90 -1.12
N ASN A 269 9.92 6.52 -2.38
CA ASN A 269 10.76 7.06 -3.44
C ASN A 269 10.07 8.26 -4.11
N ILE A 270 10.74 9.41 -4.18
CA ILE A 270 10.30 10.57 -4.94
C ILE A 270 11.25 10.73 -6.11
N GLN A 271 10.90 10.12 -7.24
CA GLN A 271 11.73 10.07 -8.43
C GLN A 271 11.40 11.23 -9.38
N CYS A 272 12.39 12.07 -9.65
CA CYS A 272 12.25 13.29 -10.46
C CYS A 272 13.06 13.16 -11.75
N TYR A 273 12.39 13.13 -12.91
CA TYR A 273 12.99 12.91 -14.22
C TYR A 273 13.54 14.20 -14.81
N LEU A 274 14.83 14.22 -15.12
CA LEU A 274 15.52 15.31 -15.78
C LEU A 274 15.12 15.35 -17.27
N LYS A 275 14.78 16.53 -17.77
CA LYS A 275 14.25 16.73 -19.14
C LYS A 275 15.17 17.57 -20.03
N SER A 276 16.14 18.29 -19.45
CA SER A 276 17.04 19.17 -20.19
C SER A 276 18.49 19.06 -19.72
N ASP A 277 19.42 19.46 -20.58
CA ASP A 277 20.83 19.49 -20.22
C ASP A 277 21.17 20.56 -19.18
N ASP A 278 20.40 21.66 -19.13
CA ASP A 278 20.52 22.69 -18.08
C ASP A 278 20.20 22.13 -16.68
N GLN A 279 19.12 21.32 -16.60
CA GLN A 279 18.79 20.61 -15.35
C GLN A 279 19.89 19.65 -14.94
N LYS A 280 20.46 18.90 -15.88
CA LYS A 280 21.58 17.99 -15.61
C LYS A 280 22.81 18.74 -15.13
N ALA A 281 23.16 19.86 -15.80
CA ALA A 281 24.28 20.70 -15.39
C ALA A 281 24.11 21.21 -13.97
N LYS A 282 22.91 21.67 -13.60
CA LYS A 282 22.62 22.12 -12.22
C LYS A 282 22.81 21.01 -11.21
N ILE A 283 22.35 19.80 -11.48
CA ILE A 283 22.50 18.64 -10.58
C ILE A 283 23.98 18.19 -10.49
N MET A 284 24.76 18.33 -11.54
CA MET A 284 26.21 17.98 -11.51
C MET A 284 27.01 18.84 -10.54
N ASP A 285 26.56 20.06 -10.26
CA ASP A 285 27.18 20.97 -9.28
C ASP A 285 26.72 20.73 -7.83
N MET A 286 25.74 19.84 -7.63
CA MET A 286 25.15 19.51 -6.32
C MET A 286 25.72 18.21 -5.74
N LYS A 287 25.52 18.00 -4.46
CA LYS A 287 25.91 16.79 -3.73
C LYS A 287 24.72 16.15 -3.06
N LYS A 288 24.80 14.84 -2.87
CA LYS A 288 23.84 14.10 -2.05
C LYS A 288 23.71 14.75 -0.66
N GLY A 289 22.46 15.02 -0.25
CA GLY A 289 22.12 15.70 1.00
C GLY A 289 21.91 17.22 0.86
N ASP A 290 22.24 17.82 -0.28
CA ASP A 290 21.91 19.22 -0.54
C ASP A 290 20.41 19.40 -0.61
N THR A 291 19.88 20.48 -0.06
CA THR A 291 18.46 20.82 -0.12
C THR A 291 18.15 21.47 -1.47
N LEU A 292 17.06 21.02 -2.10
CA LEU A 292 16.57 21.60 -3.36
C LEU A 292 15.04 21.60 -3.38
N THR A 293 14.48 22.45 -4.23
CA THR A 293 13.06 22.40 -4.59
C THR A 293 12.95 22.04 -6.07
N VAL A 294 12.20 20.98 -6.37
CA VAL A 294 11.85 20.58 -7.73
C VAL A 294 10.43 21.01 -8.03
N LYS A 295 10.26 21.82 -9.07
CA LYS A 295 8.94 22.14 -9.65
C LYS A 295 8.72 21.29 -10.89
N GLY A 296 7.53 20.70 -11.03
CA GLY A 296 7.20 19.89 -12.18
C GLY A 296 5.86 19.19 -12.09
N LYS A 297 5.58 18.35 -13.07
CA LYS A 297 4.32 17.61 -13.16
C LYS A 297 4.44 16.24 -12.52
N CYS A 298 3.60 15.95 -11.54
CA CYS A 298 3.47 14.60 -10.97
C CYS A 298 2.80 13.67 -12.01
N LYS A 299 3.54 12.70 -12.52
CA LYS A 299 3.04 11.74 -13.53
C LYS A 299 2.27 10.61 -12.92
N ASP A 300 2.80 10.07 -11.84
CA ASP A 300 2.23 8.89 -11.19
C ASP A 300 2.54 8.88 -9.71
N VAL A 301 1.67 8.17 -8.97
CA VAL A 301 1.80 7.93 -7.53
C VAL A 301 1.41 6.49 -7.27
N GLY A 302 2.22 5.75 -6.54
CA GLY A 302 1.95 4.35 -6.20
C GLY A 302 2.72 3.88 -4.98
N GLU A 303 2.14 2.97 -4.22
CA GLU A 303 2.68 2.47 -2.96
C GLU A 303 4.07 1.82 -3.09
N LEU A 304 4.42 1.28 -4.25
CA LEU A 304 5.72 0.64 -4.50
C LEU A 304 6.74 1.57 -5.14
N LEU A 305 6.30 2.44 -6.05
CA LEU A 305 7.16 3.32 -6.83
C LEU A 305 7.23 4.73 -6.28
N GLY A 306 6.39 5.05 -5.26
CA GLY A 306 6.28 6.38 -4.70
C GLY A 306 5.78 7.40 -5.73
N TYR A 307 6.39 8.57 -5.74
CA TYR A 307 6.02 9.67 -6.64
C TYR A 307 6.97 9.73 -7.85
N GLN A 308 6.39 9.98 -9.01
CA GLN A 308 7.13 10.18 -10.25
C GLN A 308 6.85 11.57 -10.79
N ILE A 309 7.87 12.43 -10.90
CA ILE A 309 7.73 13.84 -11.25
C ILE A 309 8.57 14.13 -12.50
N ASP A 310 7.96 14.70 -13.53
CA ASP A 310 8.68 15.27 -14.67
C ASP A 310 9.12 16.68 -14.31
N ILE A 311 10.40 16.93 -14.21
CA ILE A 311 10.98 18.22 -13.78
C ILE A 311 10.75 19.30 -14.82
N GLU A 312 10.27 20.45 -14.41
CA GLU A 312 10.19 21.70 -15.18
C GLU A 312 11.31 22.67 -14.76
N SER A 313 11.50 22.86 -13.45
CA SER A 313 12.61 23.67 -12.91
C SER A 313 13.14 23.10 -11.59
N ILE A 314 14.36 23.51 -11.24
CA ILE A 314 15.04 23.16 -9.99
C ILE A 314 15.49 24.49 -9.35
N GLU A 315 15.20 24.68 -8.07
CA GLU A 315 15.56 25.86 -7.29
C GLU A 315 16.53 25.49 -6.15
#